data_7c5d65ca08c515dac9feb9e1adb5fc16
#
_entry.id   7c5d65ca08c515dac9feb9e1adb5fc16
#
_cell.length_a   1.000
_cell.length_b   1.000
_cell.length_c   1.000
_cell.angle_alpha   90.00
_cell.angle_beta   90.00
_cell.angle_gamma   90.00
#
_symmetry.space_group_name_H-M   'P 1'
#
loop_
_entity.id
_entity.type
_entity.pdbx_description
1 polymer ?
#
loop_
_entity_poly.entity_id
_entity_poly.type
_entity_poly.pdbx_seq_one_letter_code
_entity_poly.pdbx_strand_id
1 'polypeptide(L)'
;MSFKTDIEIAREAKKLPIQEVGAKLDIPSADLLPFGHDKAKISESFIKSLAKKEDGRLILVTAINPTPAGEGKTTTTVGLGDGLNRIGKKAAICIREASLGPCFGMKGGAAGGGYAQVVPMEDMNLHFTGDFHAITSAHNLLAAMLDNHIYWGNELDIDIRRVAFRRVLDMNDRALREIVCSLGGVANGFPREAGFDITVASEVMAILCLATDLADLERRLGDIIVAYRRDRSPVFCRDIKADGAMTVLLQQAMQPNLVQTLENNPAFVHGGPFANIAHGCNSVVATTTALKLADYVVTEAGFGADLGAEKFLNIKCRKAGLRPDAVVIVATVRAMKMNGGVAKADLGQENVDAVKKGCPNLGRHIENIKQFGVPAVVAINHFVTDTDAEVEALKEFVAAQGSEAILSTHWANGSEGTTELANKVVALIDGSPSQYAPLYPSEMPLFEKIETIAKRIYRADEVIADAKIRDQLKQWEAQGYGDLPVCMAKTQYSFTTDPNRRGAPTGHSLPIREVRLSAGAGFVVVICGDVMTMPGLPRVPSAETIKINENGLIDGLF
;
A
#
# COMPACT_ATOMS: atom_id res chain seq x y z
N MET A 1 8.52 34.79 0.40
CA MET A 1 7.67 34.31 -0.69
C MET A 1 6.88 33.15 -0.13
N SER A 2 5.54 33.14 -0.24
CA SER A 2 4.75 31.97 0.09
C SER A 2 4.99 30.91 -1.00
N PHE A 3 5.33 29.70 -0.62
CA PHE A 3 5.39 28.57 -1.57
C PHE A 3 3.99 28.28 -2.06
N LYS A 4 3.85 27.92 -3.35
CA LYS A 4 2.58 27.43 -3.91
C LYS A 4 2.19 26.13 -3.21
N THR A 5 0.91 25.93 -3.03
CA THR A 5 0.36 24.65 -2.53
C THR A 5 0.47 23.55 -3.60
N ASP A 6 0.40 22.29 -3.19
CA ASP A 6 0.48 21.15 -4.10
C ASP A 6 -0.62 21.20 -5.17
N ILE A 7 -1.84 21.61 -4.81
CA ILE A 7 -2.95 21.74 -5.76
C ILE A 7 -2.74 22.89 -6.77
N GLU A 8 -2.14 24.01 -6.35
CA GLU A 8 -1.81 25.12 -7.25
C GLU A 8 -0.74 24.68 -8.27
N ILE A 9 0.29 23.97 -7.83
CA ILE A 9 1.33 23.40 -8.71
C ILE A 9 0.70 22.41 -9.69
N ALA A 10 -0.17 21.52 -9.23
CA ALA A 10 -0.83 20.52 -10.07
C ALA A 10 -1.74 21.16 -11.15
N ARG A 11 -2.43 22.26 -10.81
CA ARG A 11 -3.29 22.97 -11.76
C ARG A 11 -2.52 23.70 -12.84
N GLU A 12 -1.30 24.15 -12.56
CA GLU A 12 -0.44 24.81 -13.55
C GLU A 12 0.23 23.81 -14.51
N ALA A 13 0.10 22.52 -14.25
CA ALA A 13 0.73 21.47 -15.06
C ALA A 13 0.26 21.52 -16.53
N LYS A 14 1.22 21.51 -17.45
CA LYS A 14 0.96 21.37 -18.90
C LYS A 14 0.88 19.89 -19.24
N LYS A 15 -0.33 19.32 -19.03
CA LYS A 15 -0.58 17.90 -19.30
C LYS A 15 -0.60 17.62 -20.81
N LEU A 16 0.02 16.52 -21.20
CA LEU A 16 -0.12 15.96 -22.56
C LEU A 16 -1.43 15.16 -22.66
N PRO A 17 -1.99 15.02 -23.86
CA PRO A 17 -3.01 14.02 -24.12
C PRO A 17 -2.52 12.63 -23.73
N ILE A 18 -3.40 11.83 -23.13
CA ILE A 18 -2.98 10.52 -22.56
C ILE A 18 -2.42 9.56 -23.63
N GLN A 19 -2.84 9.71 -24.89
CA GLN A 19 -2.31 8.94 -26.01
C GLN A 19 -0.82 9.22 -26.25
N GLU A 20 -0.37 10.47 -26.06
CA GLU A 20 1.03 10.85 -26.18
C GLU A 20 1.86 10.30 -25.02
N VAL A 21 1.27 10.24 -23.82
CA VAL A 21 1.91 9.60 -22.66
C VAL A 21 2.04 8.08 -22.89
N GLY A 22 0.98 7.44 -23.37
CA GLY A 22 1.00 6.02 -23.74
C GLY A 22 2.03 5.69 -24.81
N ALA A 23 2.18 6.57 -25.81
CA ALA A 23 3.18 6.40 -26.88
C ALA A 23 4.62 6.35 -26.35
N LYS A 24 4.95 7.02 -25.23
CA LYS A 24 6.26 6.92 -24.58
C LYS A 24 6.58 5.50 -24.09
N LEU A 25 5.55 4.69 -23.85
CA LEU A 25 5.64 3.29 -23.45
C LEU A 25 5.30 2.32 -24.59
N ASP A 26 5.22 2.79 -25.83
CA ASP A 26 4.83 2.01 -27.00
C ASP A 26 3.43 1.37 -26.87
N ILE A 27 2.50 2.02 -26.14
CA ILE A 27 1.11 1.59 -26.02
C ILE A 27 0.33 2.17 -27.22
N PRO A 28 -0.26 1.32 -28.09
CA PRO A 28 -1.08 1.82 -29.19
C PRO A 28 -2.29 2.60 -28.68
N SER A 29 -2.65 3.69 -29.35
CA SER A 29 -3.82 4.50 -28.95
C SER A 29 -5.13 3.69 -28.92
N ALA A 30 -5.26 2.67 -29.75
CA ALA A 30 -6.42 1.77 -29.77
C ALA A 30 -6.54 0.88 -28.51
N ASP A 31 -5.44 0.70 -27.77
CA ASP A 31 -5.39 -0.08 -26.54
C ASP A 31 -5.51 0.77 -25.27
N LEU A 32 -5.69 2.07 -25.44
CA LEU A 32 -6.03 3.00 -24.36
C LEU A 32 -7.54 3.23 -24.34
N LEU A 33 -8.16 3.08 -23.17
CA LEU A 33 -9.56 3.38 -22.90
C LEU A 33 -9.64 4.72 -22.16
N PRO A 34 -9.83 5.87 -22.87
CA PRO A 34 -9.73 7.19 -22.26
C PRO A 34 -10.83 7.46 -21.23
N PHE A 35 -10.43 8.04 -20.11
CA PHE A 35 -11.31 8.66 -19.11
C PHE A 35 -11.06 10.16 -19.10
N GLY A 36 -11.56 10.88 -20.11
CA GLY A 36 -11.20 12.26 -20.40
C GLY A 36 -9.91 12.36 -21.23
N HIS A 37 -9.19 13.48 -21.09
CA HIS A 37 -8.02 13.79 -21.94
C HIS A 37 -6.69 13.32 -21.35
N ASP A 38 -6.60 13.16 -20.05
CA ASP A 38 -5.34 13.04 -19.28
C ASP A 38 -5.21 11.75 -18.47
N LYS A 39 -6.15 10.83 -18.61
CA LYS A 39 -6.10 9.50 -17.99
C LYS A 39 -6.76 8.45 -18.88
N ALA A 40 -6.27 7.22 -18.82
CA ALA A 40 -6.85 6.09 -19.55
C ALA A 40 -6.60 4.77 -18.80
N LYS A 41 -7.45 3.78 -19.06
CA LYS A 41 -7.16 2.40 -18.71
C LYS A 41 -6.46 1.70 -19.88
N ILE A 42 -5.68 0.67 -19.57
CA ILE A 42 -4.98 -0.14 -20.58
C ILE A 42 -5.81 -1.39 -20.86
N SER A 43 -6.01 -1.71 -22.14
CA SER A 43 -6.82 -2.87 -22.55
C SER A 43 -6.21 -4.19 -22.07
N GLU A 44 -7.07 -5.13 -21.65
CA GLU A 44 -6.65 -6.46 -21.24
C GLU A 44 -5.96 -7.23 -22.38
N SER A 45 -6.43 -7.05 -23.62
CA SER A 45 -5.83 -7.66 -24.82
C SER A 45 -4.39 -7.23 -25.03
N PHE A 46 -4.10 -5.97 -24.86
CA PHE A 46 -2.75 -5.44 -24.94
C PHE A 46 -1.87 -6.01 -23.81
N ILE A 47 -2.35 -5.99 -22.57
CA ILE A 47 -1.61 -6.55 -21.42
C ILE A 47 -1.23 -8.01 -21.69
N LYS A 48 -2.17 -8.82 -22.19
CA LYS A 48 -1.92 -10.23 -22.55
C LYS A 48 -0.87 -10.37 -23.66
N SER A 49 -0.83 -9.44 -24.62
CA SER A 49 0.14 -9.46 -25.71
C SER A 49 1.59 -9.25 -25.22
N LEU A 50 1.78 -8.64 -24.06
CA LEU A 50 3.08 -8.36 -23.47
C LEU A 50 3.75 -9.57 -22.79
N ALA A 51 3.06 -10.70 -22.65
CA ALA A 51 3.49 -11.84 -21.84
C ALA A 51 4.90 -12.37 -22.17
N LYS A 52 5.35 -12.23 -23.43
CA LYS A 52 6.67 -12.71 -23.91
C LYS A 52 7.78 -11.65 -23.86
N LYS A 53 7.44 -10.38 -23.52
CA LYS A 53 8.46 -9.34 -23.37
C LYS A 53 9.29 -9.60 -22.10
N GLU A 54 10.55 -9.23 -22.14
CA GLU A 54 11.42 -9.24 -20.97
C GLU A 54 10.99 -8.16 -19.97
N ASP A 55 11.25 -8.40 -18.69
CA ASP A 55 10.98 -7.43 -17.63
C ASP A 55 12.10 -6.39 -17.53
N GLY A 56 11.73 -5.15 -17.30
CA GLY A 56 12.65 -4.10 -16.86
C GLY A 56 13.09 -4.32 -15.40
N ARG A 57 13.83 -3.34 -14.88
CA ARG A 57 14.36 -3.33 -13.51
C ARG A 57 13.32 -2.80 -12.53
N LEU A 58 13.10 -3.52 -11.44
CA LEU A 58 12.13 -3.17 -10.41
C LEU A 58 12.82 -2.49 -9.22
N ILE A 59 12.42 -1.25 -8.93
CA ILE A 59 12.92 -0.46 -7.81
C ILE A 59 11.77 -0.27 -6.81
N LEU A 60 11.98 -0.71 -5.57
CA LEU A 60 11.07 -0.48 -4.48
C LEU A 60 11.47 0.77 -3.70
N VAL A 61 10.57 1.73 -3.57
CA VAL A 61 10.71 2.85 -2.62
C VAL A 61 9.94 2.53 -1.34
N THR A 62 10.63 2.55 -0.23
CA THR A 62 10.08 2.38 1.12
C THR A 62 10.58 3.51 2.01
N ALA A 63 10.30 3.45 3.30
CA ALA A 63 10.72 4.49 4.25
C ALA A 63 11.01 3.90 5.63
N ILE A 64 11.53 4.73 6.50
CA ILE A 64 11.54 4.51 7.95
C ILE A 64 10.13 4.48 8.52
N ASN A 65 9.96 4.18 9.82
CA ASN A 65 8.65 4.27 10.47
C ASN A 65 8.06 5.69 10.29
N PRO A 66 6.78 5.82 9.90
CA PRO A 66 6.17 7.11 9.67
C PRO A 66 6.12 7.97 10.94
N THR A 67 6.28 9.27 10.75
CA THR A 67 6.16 10.28 11.79
C THR A 67 5.05 11.27 11.44
N PRO A 68 4.51 12.03 12.39
CA PRO A 68 3.56 13.10 12.10
C PRO A 68 4.10 14.23 11.19
N ALA A 69 5.41 14.24 10.93
CA ALA A 69 6.03 15.18 10.01
C ALA A 69 5.92 14.74 8.54
N GLY A 70 5.67 13.44 8.30
CA GLY A 70 5.66 12.81 6.98
C GLY A 70 7.08 12.57 6.45
N GLU A 71 7.29 11.48 5.72
CA GLU A 71 8.59 11.11 5.13
C GLU A 71 8.70 11.45 3.65
N GLY A 72 7.57 11.67 2.97
CA GLY A 72 7.54 12.01 1.54
C GLY A 72 7.87 10.83 0.63
N LYS A 73 7.46 9.63 0.99
CA LYS A 73 7.74 8.43 0.20
C LYS A 73 7.19 8.49 -1.22
N THR A 74 5.91 8.83 -1.40
CA THR A 74 5.29 8.96 -2.73
C THR A 74 5.96 10.07 -3.54
N THR A 75 6.27 11.20 -2.91
CA THR A 75 7.01 12.31 -3.52
C THR A 75 8.38 11.83 -4.04
N THR A 76 9.10 11.02 -3.24
CA THR A 76 10.39 10.44 -3.65
C THR A 76 10.21 9.41 -4.76
N THR A 77 9.15 8.61 -4.73
CA THR A 77 8.84 7.63 -5.79
C THR A 77 8.63 8.33 -7.12
N VAL A 78 7.84 9.40 -7.14
CA VAL A 78 7.60 10.22 -8.33
C VAL A 78 8.88 10.92 -8.77
N GLY A 79 9.57 11.59 -7.84
CA GLY A 79 10.82 12.30 -8.13
C GLY A 79 11.90 11.38 -8.70
N LEU A 80 12.05 10.16 -8.18
CA LEU A 80 13.00 9.18 -8.71
C LEU A 80 12.61 8.70 -10.12
N GLY A 81 11.32 8.44 -10.37
CA GLY A 81 10.83 8.09 -11.70
C GLY A 81 11.11 9.18 -12.72
N ASP A 82 10.85 10.45 -12.36
CA ASP A 82 11.19 11.60 -13.19
C ASP A 82 12.70 11.76 -13.35
N GLY A 83 13.48 11.56 -12.28
CA GLY A 83 14.95 11.61 -12.31
C GLY A 83 15.56 10.57 -13.23
N LEU A 84 15.03 9.34 -13.25
CA LEU A 84 15.47 8.29 -14.19
C LEU A 84 15.20 8.69 -15.65
N ASN A 85 14.01 9.23 -15.93
CA ASN A 85 13.70 9.74 -17.27
C ASN A 85 14.62 10.91 -17.65
N ARG A 86 14.93 11.83 -16.71
CA ARG A 86 15.84 12.95 -16.93
C ARG A 86 17.25 12.52 -17.32
N ILE A 87 17.76 11.41 -16.76
CA ILE A 87 19.07 10.85 -17.14
C ILE A 87 19.01 9.92 -18.36
N GLY A 88 17.91 9.95 -19.11
CA GLY A 88 17.75 9.23 -20.38
C GLY A 88 17.37 7.76 -20.23
N LYS A 89 16.87 7.32 -19.08
CA LYS A 89 16.32 5.97 -18.89
C LYS A 89 14.82 5.98 -19.18
N LYS A 90 14.31 4.91 -19.80
CA LYS A 90 12.87 4.70 -20.00
C LYS A 90 12.27 4.17 -18.70
N ALA A 91 11.68 5.04 -17.91
CA ALA A 91 11.14 4.68 -16.58
C ALA A 91 9.65 4.95 -16.48
N ALA A 92 8.95 4.07 -15.75
CA ALA A 92 7.55 4.22 -15.37
C ALA A 92 7.40 4.13 -13.84
N ILE A 93 6.35 4.77 -13.33
CA ILE A 93 6.03 4.82 -11.91
C ILE A 93 4.78 3.99 -11.66
N CYS A 94 4.75 3.24 -10.54
CA CYS A 94 3.59 2.46 -10.11
C CYS A 94 3.23 2.81 -8.67
N ILE A 95 2.10 3.46 -8.45
CA ILE A 95 1.62 3.90 -7.14
C ILE A 95 0.19 3.41 -6.86
N ARG A 96 -0.22 3.55 -5.61
CA ARG A 96 -1.60 3.24 -5.19
C ARG A 96 -2.53 4.40 -5.49
N GLU A 97 -3.79 4.06 -5.69
CA GLU A 97 -4.92 4.99 -5.72
C GLU A 97 -5.27 5.44 -4.29
N ALA A 98 -5.73 6.67 -4.13
CA ALA A 98 -6.14 7.24 -2.84
C ALA A 98 -7.56 6.79 -2.44
N SER A 99 -7.75 6.53 -1.14
CA SER A 99 -9.06 6.28 -0.53
C SER A 99 -9.68 7.60 -0.04
N LEU A 100 -10.99 7.74 -0.19
CA LEU A 100 -11.73 8.93 0.25
C LEU A 100 -11.65 9.14 1.77
N GLY A 101 -11.67 8.06 2.56
CA GLY A 101 -11.60 8.16 4.00
C GLY A 101 -10.38 8.95 4.51
N PRO A 102 -9.14 8.58 4.17
CA PRO A 102 -7.94 9.38 4.46
C PRO A 102 -7.98 10.78 3.86
N CYS A 103 -8.43 10.96 2.61
CA CYS A 103 -8.48 12.26 1.97
C CYS A 103 -9.37 13.26 2.71
N PHE A 104 -10.55 12.85 3.14
CA PHE A 104 -11.49 13.68 3.89
C PHE A 104 -11.25 13.66 5.41
N GLY A 105 -10.39 12.74 5.89
CA GLY A 105 -10.06 12.57 7.30
C GLY A 105 -8.87 13.40 7.77
N MET A 106 -7.68 12.84 7.65
CA MET A 106 -6.50 13.38 8.33
C MET A 106 -5.37 13.77 7.40
N LYS A 107 -5.38 13.37 6.12
CA LYS A 107 -4.16 13.47 5.33
C LYS A 107 -4.42 13.41 3.84
N GLY A 108 -3.57 14.12 3.13
CA GLY A 108 -3.47 14.18 1.71
C GLY A 108 -3.47 12.87 0.96
N GLY A 109 -3.78 13.01 -0.31
CA GLY A 109 -3.87 11.93 -1.25
C GLY A 109 -2.52 11.27 -1.58
N ALA A 110 -2.54 10.37 -2.55
CA ALA A 110 -1.40 9.56 -2.95
C ALA A 110 -0.72 10.07 -4.24
N ALA A 111 -0.77 11.38 -4.51
CA ALA A 111 -0.24 11.96 -5.76
C ALA A 111 1.22 12.43 -5.71
N GLY A 112 1.85 12.43 -4.54
CA GLY A 112 3.15 13.08 -4.30
C GLY A 112 2.99 14.50 -3.77
N GLY A 113 3.98 15.38 -3.92
CA GLY A 113 3.94 16.77 -3.44
C GLY A 113 4.99 17.66 -4.09
N GLY A 114 4.80 18.98 -3.99
CA GLY A 114 5.66 19.95 -4.64
C GLY A 114 5.76 19.73 -6.14
N TYR A 115 6.96 19.77 -6.66
CA TYR A 115 7.23 19.54 -8.09
C TYR A 115 7.44 18.05 -8.46
N ALA A 116 7.21 17.13 -7.52
CA ALA A 116 7.22 15.69 -7.76
C ALA A 116 5.81 15.10 -7.52
N GLN A 117 4.90 15.34 -8.44
CA GLN A 117 3.50 14.91 -8.37
C GLN A 117 3.07 14.17 -9.64
N VAL A 118 2.07 13.30 -9.45
CA VAL A 118 1.29 12.69 -10.54
C VAL A 118 0.01 13.50 -10.73
N VAL A 119 -0.38 13.74 -11.96
CA VAL A 119 -1.57 14.51 -12.32
C VAL A 119 -2.48 13.70 -13.26
N PRO A 120 -3.82 13.89 -13.18
CA PRO A 120 -4.58 14.91 -12.48
C PRO A 120 -4.79 14.61 -10.98
N MET A 121 -4.23 15.42 -10.09
CA MET A 121 -4.20 15.17 -8.66
C MET A 121 -5.62 15.20 -8.04
N GLU A 122 -6.46 16.15 -8.42
CA GLU A 122 -7.81 16.29 -7.87
C GLU A 122 -8.66 15.05 -8.18
N ASP A 123 -8.66 14.56 -9.42
CA ASP A 123 -9.41 13.37 -9.83
C ASP A 123 -8.91 12.11 -9.08
N MET A 124 -7.58 11.96 -8.97
CA MET A 124 -6.98 10.80 -8.30
C MET A 124 -7.32 10.74 -6.80
N ASN A 125 -7.53 11.87 -6.15
CA ASN A 125 -7.87 11.95 -4.73
C ASN A 125 -9.38 11.85 -4.47
N LEU A 126 -10.21 11.86 -5.51
CA LEU A 126 -11.67 11.79 -5.40
C LEU A 126 -12.19 10.49 -6.03
N HIS A 127 -12.79 10.58 -7.22
CA HIS A 127 -13.44 9.40 -7.84
C HIS A 127 -12.62 8.74 -8.96
N PHE A 128 -11.53 9.32 -9.34
CA PHE A 128 -10.55 8.90 -10.35
C PHE A 128 -11.19 8.24 -11.60
N THR A 129 -11.22 6.90 -11.66
CA THR A 129 -11.84 6.12 -12.75
C THR A 129 -12.95 5.18 -12.25
N GLY A 130 -13.30 5.24 -10.98
CA GLY A 130 -14.39 4.47 -10.40
C GLY A 130 -14.00 3.10 -9.84
N ASP A 131 -12.72 2.77 -9.77
CA ASP A 131 -12.27 1.45 -9.31
C ASP A 131 -12.70 1.15 -7.87
N PHE A 132 -12.61 2.12 -6.96
CA PHE A 132 -13.03 1.94 -5.57
C PHE A 132 -14.54 1.79 -5.44
N HIS A 133 -15.31 2.48 -6.27
CA HIS A 133 -16.76 2.27 -6.35
C HIS A 133 -17.08 0.84 -6.82
N ALA A 134 -16.39 0.35 -7.84
CA ALA A 134 -16.55 -1.03 -8.33
C ALA A 134 -16.23 -2.07 -7.25
N ILE A 135 -15.13 -1.88 -6.51
CA ILE A 135 -14.73 -2.75 -5.39
C ILE A 135 -15.78 -2.72 -4.28
N THR A 136 -16.25 -1.54 -3.88
CA THR A 136 -17.30 -1.38 -2.87
C THR A 136 -18.59 -2.08 -3.31
N SER A 137 -18.98 -1.91 -4.58
CA SER A 137 -20.21 -2.52 -5.14
C SER A 137 -20.11 -4.04 -5.19
N ALA A 138 -19.00 -4.59 -5.68
CA ALA A 138 -18.76 -6.04 -5.72
C ALA A 138 -18.76 -6.67 -4.33
N HIS A 139 -18.08 -6.02 -3.39
CA HIS A 139 -18.02 -6.48 -2.00
C HIS A 139 -19.41 -6.50 -1.36
N ASN A 140 -20.16 -5.41 -1.49
CA ASN A 140 -21.49 -5.30 -0.89
C ASN A 140 -22.53 -6.17 -1.61
N LEU A 141 -22.34 -6.50 -2.90
CA LEU A 141 -23.17 -7.51 -3.59
C LEU A 141 -23.03 -8.87 -2.89
N LEU A 142 -21.80 -9.31 -2.58
CA LEU A 142 -21.58 -10.57 -1.87
C LEU A 142 -22.27 -10.56 -0.50
N ALA A 143 -22.14 -9.48 0.26
CA ALA A 143 -22.81 -9.34 1.56
C ALA A 143 -24.34 -9.40 1.44
N ALA A 144 -24.91 -8.77 0.41
CA ALA A 144 -26.35 -8.81 0.15
C ALA A 144 -26.80 -10.21 -0.27
N MET A 145 -26.05 -10.90 -1.13
CA MET A 145 -26.38 -12.28 -1.57
C MET A 145 -26.28 -13.28 -0.42
N LEU A 146 -25.33 -13.09 0.50
CA LEU A 146 -25.21 -13.90 1.71
C LEU A 146 -26.46 -13.77 2.61
N ASP A 147 -26.87 -12.53 2.92
CA ASP A 147 -28.08 -12.30 3.71
C ASP A 147 -29.36 -12.79 3.00
N ASN A 148 -29.40 -12.64 1.67
CA ASN A 148 -30.50 -13.18 0.84
C ASN A 148 -30.58 -14.71 0.88
N HIS A 149 -29.44 -15.40 0.83
CA HIS A 149 -29.37 -16.86 0.97
C HIS A 149 -29.92 -17.32 2.32
N ILE A 150 -29.51 -16.64 3.40
CA ILE A 150 -30.01 -16.93 4.77
C ILE A 150 -31.51 -16.70 4.85
N TYR A 151 -32.02 -15.62 4.24
CA TYR A 151 -33.44 -15.26 4.24
C TYR A 151 -34.33 -16.32 3.54
N TRP A 152 -33.90 -16.83 2.38
CA TRP A 152 -34.69 -17.74 1.53
C TRP A 152 -34.44 -19.22 1.81
N GLY A 153 -34.14 -19.60 3.04
CA GLY A 153 -34.14 -21.00 3.45
C GLY A 153 -32.81 -21.54 3.94
N ASN A 154 -31.69 -20.80 3.74
CA ASN A 154 -30.38 -21.15 4.28
C ASN A 154 -29.94 -22.60 3.98
N GLU A 155 -30.06 -23.04 2.73
CA GLU A 155 -29.74 -24.39 2.29
C GLU A 155 -28.30 -24.83 2.61
N LEU A 156 -27.38 -23.88 2.77
CA LEU A 156 -25.99 -24.13 3.15
C LEU A 156 -25.80 -24.34 4.66
N ASP A 157 -26.88 -24.33 5.45
CA ASP A 157 -26.86 -24.47 6.93
C ASP A 157 -25.88 -23.50 7.64
N ILE A 158 -25.87 -22.25 7.18
CA ILE A 158 -25.04 -21.19 7.76
C ILE A 158 -25.49 -20.95 9.21
N ASP A 159 -24.54 -20.98 10.14
CA ASP A 159 -24.76 -20.47 11.50
C ASP A 159 -24.76 -18.94 11.46
N ILE A 160 -25.92 -18.32 11.65
CA ILE A 160 -26.12 -16.86 11.58
C ILE A 160 -25.19 -16.11 12.54
N ARG A 161 -24.79 -16.74 13.64
CA ARG A 161 -23.82 -16.18 14.61
C ARG A 161 -22.37 -16.21 14.10
N ARG A 162 -22.11 -16.88 12.98
CA ARG A 162 -20.78 -17.13 12.39
C ARG A 162 -20.65 -16.56 10.99
N VAL A 163 -21.43 -15.54 10.68
CA VAL A 163 -21.22 -14.72 9.49
C VAL A 163 -19.96 -13.89 9.69
N ALA A 164 -18.94 -14.11 8.86
CA ALA A 164 -17.62 -13.48 8.97
C ALA A 164 -17.45 -12.28 8.03
N PHE A 165 -18.33 -12.16 7.03
CA PHE A 165 -18.20 -11.16 5.96
C PHE A 165 -19.01 -9.91 6.31
N ARG A 166 -18.31 -8.77 6.42
CA ARG A 166 -18.89 -7.45 6.70
C ARG A 166 -19.18 -6.71 5.40
N ARG A 167 -19.89 -5.60 5.48
CA ARG A 167 -20.04 -4.62 4.38
C ARG A 167 -18.86 -3.68 4.34
N VAL A 168 -18.75 -2.87 3.28
CA VAL A 168 -17.70 -1.85 3.19
C VAL A 168 -18.25 -0.50 2.75
N LEU A 169 -17.51 0.55 3.14
CA LEU A 169 -17.73 1.92 2.72
C LEU A 169 -16.36 2.60 2.59
N ASP A 170 -16.11 3.33 1.50
CA ASP A 170 -14.85 4.07 1.35
C ASP A 170 -14.91 5.44 2.03
N MET A 171 -15.14 5.44 3.33
CA MET A 171 -15.17 6.62 4.19
C MET A 171 -14.81 6.24 5.62
N ASN A 172 -14.22 7.18 6.37
CA ASN A 172 -13.97 7.00 7.80
C ASN A 172 -15.26 7.23 8.60
N ASP A 173 -15.85 6.17 9.14
CA ASP A 173 -17.07 6.27 9.94
C ASP A 173 -17.07 5.32 11.15
N ARG A 174 -16.71 5.84 12.33
CA ARG A 174 -16.66 5.04 13.56
C ARG A 174 -18.01 4.50 14.02
N ALA A 175 -19.11 5.12 13.61
CA ALA A 175 -20.45 4.68 13.98
C ALA A 175 -20.84 3.36 13.32
N LEU A 176 -20.20 3.01 12.21
CA LEU A 176 -20.45 1.79 11.45
C LEU A 176 -19.56 0.60 11.86
N ARG A 177 -18.66 0.76 12.84
CA ARG A 177 -17.77 -0.34 13.28
C ARG A 177 -18.54 -1.56 13.74
N GLU A 178 -19.57 -1.35 14.57
CA GLU A 178 -20.46 -2.38 15.06
C GLU A 178 -21.91 -1.89 14.97
N ILE A 179 -22.74 -2.63 14.26
CA ILE A 179 -24.17 -2.31 14.06
C ILE A 179 -25.01 -3.56 14.28
N VAL A 180 -26.31 -3.37 14.40
CA VAL A 180 -27.29 -4.46 14.25
C VAL A 180 -27.97 -4.30 12.91
N CYS A 181 -27.84 -5.29 12.03
CA CYS A 181 -28.54 -5.32 10.75
C CYS A 181 -29.88 -6.08 10.83
N SER A 182 -30.71 -5.96 9.81
CA SER A 182 -32.01 -6.66 9.64
C SER A 182 -33.06 -6.32 10.68
N LEU A 183 -33.01 -5.12 11.27
CA LEU A 183 -34.11 -4.62 12.12
C LEU A 183 -35.33 -4.26 11.27
N GLY A 184 -36.52 -4.20 11.89
CA GLY A 184 -37.78 -3.80 11.24
C GLY A 184 -38.76 -4.96 10.97
N GLY A 185 -38.53 -6.10 11.57
CA GLY A 185 -39.43 -7.26 11.52
C GLY A 185 -39.02 -8.35 10.54
N VAL A 186 -39.81 -9.38 10.46
CA VAL A 186 -39.49 -10.63 9.75
C VAL A 186 -39.22 -10.45 8.25
N ALA A 187 -39.78 -9.42 7.65
CA ALA A 187 -39.55 -9.10 6.24
C ALA A 187 -38.11 -8.67 5.92
N ASN A 188 -37.34 -8.27 6.93
CA ASN A 188 -35.97 -7.81 6.77
C ASN A 188 -34.92 -8.88 7.11
N GLY A 189 -35.34 -10.09 7.49
CA GLY A 189 -34.45 -11.21 7.79
C GLY A 189 -34.17 -11.38 9.28
N PHE A 190 -32.98 -11.86 9.63
CA PHE A 190 -32.59 -12.20 10.99
C PHE A 190 -31.70 -11.11 11.58
N PRO A 191 -32.13 -10.41 12.66
CA PRO A 191 -31.27 -9.44 13.35
C PRO A 191 -29.99 -10.09 13.86
N ARG A 192 -28.85 -9.48 13.53
CA ARG A 192 -27.53 -9.93 13.98
C ARG A 192 -26.55 -8.77 14.12
N GLU A 193 -25.52 -8.97 14.90
CA GLU A 193 -24.36 -8.08 14.86
C GLU A 193 -23.68 -8.12 13.49
N ALA A 194 -23.30 -6.98 13.01
CA ALA A 194 -22.55 -6.78 11.77
C ALA A 194 -21.69 -5.53 11.90
N GLY A 195 -21.08 -5.10 10.82
CA GLY A 195 -20.31 -3.86 10.79
C GLY A 195 -19.87 -3.55 9.38
N PHE A 196 -19.13 -2.44 9.26
CA PHE A 196 -18.50 -2.03 8.02
C PHE A 196 -16.99 -1.94 8.23
N ASP A 197 -16.25 -2.36 7.21
CA ASP A 197 -14.84 -2.04 7.07
C ASP A 197 -14.67 -0.94 6.02
N ILE A 198 -13.55 -0.22 6.02
CA ILE A 198 -13.24 0.68 4.92
C ILE A 198 -12.86 -0.14 3.68
N THR A 199 -13.28 0.29 2.50
CA THR A 199 -13.07 -0.45 1.24
C THR A 199 -11.62 -0.91 1.05
N VAL A 200 -10.65 -0.09 1.38
CA VAL A 200 -9.21 -0.38 1.25
C VAL A 200 -8.65 -1.39 2.26
N ALA A 201 -9.43 -1.75 3.29
CA ALA A 201 -9.10 -2.84 4.22
C ALA A 201 -9.74 -4.17 3.83
N SER A 202 -10.57 -4.20 2.78
CA SER A 202 -11.32 -5.40 2.38
C SER A 202 -10.45 -6.45 1.71
N GLU A 203 -10.86 -7.72 1.83
CA GLU A 203 -10.24 -8.82 1.10
C GLU A 203 -10.42 -8.65 -0.43
N VAL A 204 -11.56 -8.11 -0.89
CA VAL A 204 -11.82 -7.85 -2.33
C VAL A 204 -10.79 -6.88 -2.91
N MET A 205 -10.43 -5.81 -2.18
CA MET A 205 -9.34 -4.91 -2.58
C MET A 205 -8.01 -5.65 -2.68
N ALA A 206 -7.68 -6.48 -1.69
CA ALA A 206 -6.44 -7.27 -1.70
C ALA A 206 -6.42 -8.27 -2.86
N ILE A 207 -7.55 -8.92 -3.15
CA ILE A 207 -7.71 -9.86 -4.27
C ILE A 207 -7.48 -9.14 -5.61
N LEU A 208 -8.13 -8.00 -5.86
CA LEU A 208 -7.94 -7.23 -7.09
C LEU A 208 -6.48 -6.85 -7.29
N CYS A 209 -5.77 -6.48 -6.22
CA CYS A 209 -4.38 -6.10 -6.29
C CYS A 209 -3.41 -7.28 -6.46
N LEU A 210 -3.81 -8.51 -6.13
CA LEU A 210 -2.97 -9.70 -6.24
C LEU A 210 -3.34 -10.60 -7.43
N ALA A 211 -4.51 -10.41 -8.02
CA ALA A 211 -4.94 -11.15 -9.20
C ALA A 211 -4.07 -10.79 -10.43
N THR A 212 -3.86 -11.77 -11.30
CA THR A 212 -3.06 -11.63 -12.52
C THR A 212 -3.89 -11.38 -13.77
N ASP A 213 -5.13 -11.84 -13.78
CA ASP A 213 -6.12 -11.67 -14.85
C ASP A 213 -7.54 -11.89 -14.32
N LEU A 214 -8.54 -11.79 -15.19
CA LEU A 214 -9.96 -11.95 -14.82
C LEU A 214 -10.30 -13.37 -14.34
N ALA A 215 -9.67 -14.41 -14.89
CA ALA A 215 -9.91 -15.78 -14.46
C ALA A 215 -9.34 -16.04 -13.05
N ASP A 216 -8.15 -15.54 -12.78
CA ASP A 216 -7.54 -15.58 -11.43
C ASP A 216 -8.35 -14.73 -10.45
N LEU A 217 -8.87 -13.57 -10.88
CA LEU A 217 -9.76 -12.72 -10.08
C LEU A 217 -11.02 -13.50 -9.65
N GLU A 218 -11.75 -14.11 -10.59
CA GLU A 218 -12.97 -14.87 -10.32
C GLU A 218 -12.69 -16.05 -9.37
N ARG A 219 -11.64 -16.82 -9.63
CA ARG A 219 -11.23 -17.92 -8.76
C ARG A 219 -10.96 -17.45 -7.34
N ARG A 220 -10.19 -16.38 -7.16
CA ARG A 220 -9.89 -15.80 -5.84
C ARG A 220 -11.13 -15.27 -5.13
N LEU A 221 -12.01 -14.58 -5.84
CA LEU A 221 -13.29 -14.12 -5.29
C LEU A 221 -14.12 -15.30 -4.80
N GLY A 222 -14.16 -16.39 -5.58
CA GLY A 222 -14.83 -17.63 -5.20
C GLY A 222 -14.28 -18.25 -3.91
N ASP A 223 -13.01 -18.05 -3.60
CA ASP A 223 -12.33 -18.59 -2.41
C ASP A 223 -12.55 -17.75 -1.12
N ILE A 224 -13.21 -16.60 -1.19
CA ILE A 224 -13.53 -15.79 0.00
C ILE A 224 -14.42 -16.61 0.94
N ILE A 225 -14.02 -16.70 2.21
CA ILE A 225 -14.82 -17.30 3.27
C ILE A 225 -15.82 -16.24 3.77
N VAL A 226 -17.11 -16.49 3.64
CA VAL A 226 -18.17 -15.55 4.00
C VAL A 226 -18.83 -15.86 5.34
N ALA A 227 -18.88 -17.15 5.72
CA ALA A 227 -19.51 -17.63 6.94
C ALA A 227 -19.02 -19.04 7.28
N TYR A 228 -19.50 -19.56 8.39
CA TYR A 228 -19.30 -20.96 8.78
C TYR A 228 -20.64 -21.66 9.03
N ARG A 229 -20.70 -22.94 8.71
CA ARG A 229 -21.85 -23.81 9.02
C ARG A 229 -21.89 -24.13 10.52
N ARG A 230 -22.96 -24.81 10.97
CA ARG A 230 -23.08 -25.24 12.37
C ARG A 230 -22.01 -26.25 12.78
N ASP A 231 -21.54 -27.08 11.86
CA ASP A 231 -20.42 -28.00 12.04
C ASP A 231 -19.02 -27.30 11.98
N ARG A 232 -18.99 -25.97 11.79
CA ARG A 232 -17.81 -25.12 11.65
C ARG A 232 -17.05 -25.25 10.32
N SER A 233 -17.57 -25.98 9.35
CA SER A 233 -17.01 -25.96 8.00
C SER A 233 -17.24 -24.59 7.34
N PRO A 234 -16.27 -24.08 6.52
CA PRO A 234 -16.42 -22.78 5.87
C PRO A 234 -17.47 -22.80 4.75
N VAL A 235 -18.10 -21.65 4.54
CA VAL A 235 -18.92 -21.34 3.37
C VAL A 235 -18.19 -20.29 2.55
N PHE A 236 -18.02 -20.58 1.26
CA PHE A 236 -17.27 -19.73 0.35
C PHE A 236 -18.19 -18.87 -0.52
N CYS A 237 -17.63 -17.81 -1.10
CA CYS A 237 -18.33 -16.97 -2.07
C CYS A 237 -18.91 -17.78 -3.25
N ARG A 238 -18.17 -18.79 -3.76
CA ARG A 238 -18.65 -19.69 -4.82
C ARG A 238 -19.85 -20.53 -4.41
N ASP A 239 -19.99 -20.87 -3.12
CA ASP A 239 -21.17 -21.60 -2.62
C ASP A 239 -22.42 -20.71 -2.67
N ILE A 240 -22.25 -19.39 -2.51
CA ILE A 240 -23.28 -18.35 -2.69
C ILE A 240 -23.50 -18.00 -4.17
N LYS A 241 -22.57 -18.41 -5.06
CA LYS A 241 -22.58 -18.13 -6.52
C LYS A 241 -22.49 -16.64 -6.84
N ALA A 242 -21.71 -15.87 -6.08
CA ALA A 242 -21.55 -14.44 -6.26
C ALA A 242 -20.28 -14.06 -7.07
N ASP A 243 -19.32 -14.96 -7.16
CA ASP A 243 -18.00 -14.74 -7.77
C ASP A 243 -18.07 -14.24 -9.22
N GLY A 244 -18.90 -14.83 -10.06
CA GLY A 244 -19.08 -14.38 -11.44
C GLY A 244 -19.66 -12.98 -11.54
N ALA A 245 -20.71 -12.65 -10.77
CA ALA A 245 -21.29 -11.30 -10.76
C ALA A 245 -20.33 -10.24 -10.20
N MET A 246 -19.56 -10.59 -9.16
CA MET A 246 -18.52 -9.73 -8.64
C MET A 246 -17.43 -9.45 -9.68
N THR A 247 -17.01 -10.48 -10.43
CA THR A 247 -16.03 -10.35 -11.52
C THR A 247 -16.51 -9.41 -12.60
N VAL A 248 -17.79 -9.47 -12.97
CA VAL A 248 -18.41 -8.55 -13.94
C VAL A 248 -18.30 -7.08 -13.44
N LEU A 249 -18.63 -6.83 -12.17
CA LEU A 249 -18.51 -5.50 -11.57
C LEU A 249 -17.07 -4.99 -11.54
N LEU A 250 -16.10 -5.90 -11.42
CA LEU A 250 -14.67 -5.58 -11.30
C LEU A 250 -13.93 -5.62 -12.64
N GLN A 251 -14.58 -6.01 -13.74
CA GLN A 251 -13.93 -6.21 -15.04
C GLN A 251 -13.12 -5.00 -15.49
N GLN A 252 -13.71 -3.80 -15.43
CA GLN A 252 -13.03 -2.57 -15.83
C GLN A 252 -12.03 -2.11 -14.76
N ALA A 253 -12.35 -2.30 -13.48
CA ALA A 253 -11.47 -1.98 -12.36
C ALA A 253 -10.18 -2.82 -12.35
N MET A 254 -10.16 -3.99 -13.01
CA MET A 254 -8.97 -4.84 -13.13
C MET A 254 -7.92 -4.26 -14.10
N GLN A 255 -8.30 -3.34 -14.97
CA GLN A 255 -7.40 -2.68 -15.90
C GLN A 255 -6.67 -1.52 -15.22
N PRO A 256 -5.32 -1.45 -15.28
CA PRO A 256 -4.57 -0.40 -14.62
C PRO A 256 -4.77 0.96 -15.29
N ASN A 257 -4.74 2.01 -14.48
CA ASN A 257 -4.89 3.39 -14.93
C ASN A 257 -3.53 3.98 -15.29
N LEU A 258 -3.43 4.57 -16.48
CA LEU A 258 -2.30 5.36 -16.94
C LEU A 258 -2.59 6.85 -16.77
N VAL A 259 -1.65 7.54 -16.17
CA VAL A 259 -1.59 9.00 -15.99
C VAL A 259 -0.17 9.50 -16.21
N GLN A 260 0.14 10.72 -15.82
CA GLN A 260 1.46 11.33 -16.04
C GLN A 260 1.94 12.09 -14.81
N THR A 261 3.25 12.29 -14.70
CA THR A 261 3.84 13.22 -13.75
C THR A 261 3.73 14.67 -14.25
N LEU A 262 4.07 15.64 -13.39
CA LEU A 262 4.21 17.06 -13.80
C LEU A 262 5.18 17.24 -14.99
N GLU A 263 6.16 16.34 -15.12
CA GLU A 263 7.13 16.32 -16.20
C GLU A 263 6.71 15.43 -17.38
N ASN A 264 5.43 15.04 -17.42
CA ASN A 264 4.81 14.23 -18.48
C ASN A 264 5.40 12.80 -18.63
N ASN A 265 5.98 12.25 -17.58
CA ASN A 265 6.42 10.86 -17.57
C ASN A 265 5.27 9.92 -17.18
N PRO A 266 5.25 8.69 -17.71
CA PRO A 266 4.14 7.77 -17.49
C PRO A 266 4.10 7.25 -16.04
N ALA A 267 2.89 7.23 -15.47
CA ALA A 267 2.63 6.66 -14.16
C ALA A 267 1.37 5.78 -14.19
N PHE A 268 1.46 4.62 -13.56
CA PHE A 268 0.36 3.70 -13.33
C PHE A 268 -0.18 3.88 -11.91
N VAL A 269 -1.47 4.12 -11.80
CA VAL A 269 -2.16 4.27 -10.51
C VAL A 269 -3.24 3.22 -10.44
N HIS A 270 -3.10 2.23 -9.55
CA HIS A 270 -4.02 1.10 -9.54
C HIS A 270 -4.07 0.37 -8.20
N GLY A 271 -5.28 0.26 -7.63
CA GLY A 271 -5.54 -0.35 -6.33
C GLY A 271 -4.96 0.41 -5.15
N GLY A 272 -5.46 0.16 -3.95
CA GLY A 272 -5.06 0.91 -2.77
C GLY A 272 -5.20 0.18 -1.44
N PRO A 273 -4.73 -1.08 -1.30
CA PRO A 273 -4.86 -1.82 -0.06
C PRO A 273 -4.05 -1.16 1.07
N PHE A 274 -4.62 -1.12 2.28
CA PHE A 274 -3.90 -0.61 3.44
C PHE A 274 -2.72 -1.51 3.84
N ALA A 275 -1.61 -0.91 4.23
CA ALA A 275 -0.39 -1.63 4.59
C ALA A 275 -0.37 -2.12 6.06
N ASN A 276 -1.28 -1.71 6.90
CA ASN A 276 -1.38 -2.17 8.29
C ASN A 276 -2.34 -3.36 8.48
N ILE A 277 -3.10 -3.74 7.47
CA ILE A 277 -4.05 -4.88 7.50
C ILE A 277 -4.01 -5.75 6.23
N ALA A 278 -3.47 -5.22 5.13
CA ALA A 278 -3.26 -5.91 3.87
C ALA A 278 -1.82 -5.71 3.37
N HIS A 279 -1.51 -6.09 2.13
CA HIS A 279 -0.13 -6.04 1.64
C HIS A 279 0.39 -4.63 1.26
N GLY A 280 -0.49 -3.62 1.20
CA GLY A 280 -0.10 -2.20 1.15
C GLY A 280 0.65 -1.73 -0.11
N CYS A 281 0.44 -2.39 -1.25
CA CYS A 281 1.12 -2.10 -2.51
C CYS A 281 0.10 -1.95 -3.63
N ASN A 282 0.45 -1.27 -4.72
CA ASN A 282 -0.34 -1.25 -5.93
C ASN A 282 -0.48 -2.66 -6.54
N SER A 283 -1.33 -2.79 -7.56
CA SER A 283 -1.66 -4.10 -8.13
C SER A 283 -0.48 -4.81 -8.79
N VAL A 284 -0.56 -6.14 -8.84
CA VAL A 284 0.36 -6.99 -9.61
C VAL A 284 0.25 -6.64 -11.08
N VAL A 285 -0.97 -6.50 -11.63
CA VAL A 285 -1.19 -6.18 -13.05
C VAL A 285 -0.51 -4.88 -13.45
N ALA A 286 -0.63 -3.81 -12.66
CA ALA A 286 0.03 -2.54 -12.96
C ALA A 286 1.57 -2.68 -12.94
N THR A 287 2.13 -3.34 -11.94
CA THR A 287 3.58 -3.51 -11.83
C THR A 287 4.14 -4.39 -12.94
N THR A 288 3.50 -5.53 -13.25
CA THR A 288 3.96 -6.42 -14.31
C THR A 288 3.81 -5.81 -15.69
N THR A 289 2.71 -5.07 -15.95
CA THR A 289 2.53 -4.32 -17.20
C THR A 289 3.61 -3.25 -17.37
N ALA A 290 3.90 -2.48 -16.33
CA ALA A 290 4.95 -1.47 -16.37
C ALA A 290 6.34 -2.07 -16.64
N LEU A 291 6.66 -3.21 -16.00
CA LEU A 291 7.92 -3.94 -16.24
C LEU A 291 8.10 -4.40 -17.68
N LYS A 292 7.01 -4.74 -18.38
CA LYS A 292 7.06 -5.11 -19.80
C LYS A 292 7.19 -3.91 -20.74
N LEU A 293 6.94 -2.69 -20.27
CA LEU A 293 6.86 -1.48 -21.07
C LEU A 293 8.02 -0.51 -20.84
N ALA A 294 8.69 -0.58 -19.70
CA ALA A 294 9.77 0.32 -19.32
C ALA A 294 11.01 -0.44 -18.88
N ASP A 295 12.19 0.17 -19.08
CA ASP A 295 13.47 -0.40 -18.64
C ASP A 295 13.63 -0.36 -17.11
N TYR A 296 13.00 0.63 -16.48
CA TYR A 296 12.98 0.81 -15.03
C TYR A 296 11.56 1.07 -14.53
N VAL A 297 11.16 0.40 -13.48
CA VAL A 297 9.87 0.63 -12.81
C VAL A 297 10.12 1.00 -11.37
N VAL A 298 9.61 2.16 -10.97
CA VAL A 298 9.67 2.64 -9.58
C VAL A 298 8.31 2.42 -8.93
N THR A 299 8.25 1.61 -7.90
CA THR A 299 7.03 1.35 -7.13
C THR A 299 7.25 1.62 -5.66
N GLU A 300 6.17 1.70 -4.89
CA GLU A 300 6.24 1.93 -3.44
C GLU A 300 5.45 0.91 -2.63
N ALA A 301 5.80 0.80 -1.36
CA ALA A 301 5.04 0.07 -0.35
C ALA A 301 4.62 1.00 0.80
N GLY A 302 3.43 0.77 1.36
CA GLY A 302 2.86 1.64 2.40
C GLY A 302 3.63 1.59 3.72
N PHE A 303 3.65 2.70 4.44
CA PHE A 303 4.34 2.86 5.73
C PHE A 303 5.86 2.59 5.69
N GLY A 304 6.44 2.09 6.78
CA GLY A 304 7.86 1.79 6.88
C GLY A 304 8.25 0.43 6.28
N ALA A 305 9.55 0.23 6.15
CA ALA A 305 10.10 -1.00 5.59
C ALA A 305 9.76 -2.25 6.42
N ASP A 306 9.51 -2.07 7.70
CA ASP A 306 9.09 -3.14 8.63
C ASP A 306 7.68 -3.68 8.37
N LEU A 307 6.82 -2.91 7.70
CA LEU A 307 5.46 -3.30 7.32
C LEU A 307 5.29 -3.40 5.81
N GLY A 308 5.43 -2.28 5.10
CA GLY A 308 5.14 -2.24 3.68
C GLY A 308 6.15 -3.01 2.85
N ALA A 309 7.46 -2.76 3.01
CA ALA A 309 8.46 -3.48 2.24
C ALA A 309 8.51 -4.98 2.61
N GLU A 310 8.34 -5.33 3.88
CA GLU A 310 8.24 -6.73 4.32
C GLU A 310 7.12 -7.45 3.56
N LYS A 311 5.92 -6.87 3.49
CA LYS A 311 4.77 -7.45 2.78
C LYS A 311 4.92 -7.44 1.26
N PHE A 312 5.51 -6.39 0.71
CA PHE A 312 5.86 -6.35 -0.71
C PHE A 312 6.76 -7.54 -1.08
N LEU A 313 7.80 -7.77 -0.28
CA LEU A 313 8.77 -8.83 -0.50
C LEU A 313 8.20 -10.23 -0.19
N ASN A 314 7.60 -10.43 0.98
CA ASN A 314 7.10 -11.75 1.39
C ASN A 314 5.75 -12.14 0.77
N ILE A 315 4.89 -11.17 0.38
CA ILE A 315 3.55 -11.46 -0.17
C ILE A 315 3.51 -11.17 -1.67
N LYS A 316 3.64 -9.91 -2.09
CA LYS A 316 3.46 -9.53 -3.49
C LYS A 316 4.50 -10.16 -4.40
N CYS A 317 5.79 -10.02 -4.10
CA CYS A 317 6.88 -10.59 -4.91
C CYS A 317 6.79 -12.11 -4.96
N ARG A 318 6.54 -12.77 -3.83
CA ARG A 318 6.36 -14.23 -3.76
C ARG A 318 5.23 -14.71 -4.68
N LYS A 319 4.06 -14.06 -4.61
CA LYS A 319 2.87 -14.49 -5.38
C LYS A 319 2.97 -14.19 -6.87
N ALA A 320 3.61 -13.10 -7.23
CA ALA A 320 3.71 -12.63 -8.61
C ALA A 320 5.04 -13.00 -9.31
N GLY A 321 5.95 -13.68 -8.61
CA GLY A 321 7.28 -14.01 -9.15
C GLY A 321 8.17 -12.78 -9.39
N LEU A 322 7.86 -11.63 -8.76
CA LEU A 322 8.62 -10.41 -8.91
C LEU A 322 9.96 -10.48 -8.16
N ARG A 323 10.98 -9.87 -8.73
CA ARG A 323 12.32 -9.79 -8.13
C ARG A 323 12.80 -8.34 -8.16
N PRO A 324 12.75 -7.61 -7.03
CA PRO A 324 13.25 -6.24 -7.00
C PRO A 324 14.76 -6.20 -7.18
N ASP A 325 15.23 -5.26 -8.00
CA ASP A 325 16.65 -5.06 -8.30
C ASP A 325 17.32 -4.15 -7.28
N ALA A 326 16.60 -3.17 -6.75
CA ALA A 326 17.08 -2.25 -5.72
C ALA A 326 15.96 -1.76 -4.80
N VAL A 327 16.33 -1.31 -3.61
CA VAL A 327 15.44 -0.64 -2.66
C VAL A 327 15.98 0.76 -2.35
N VAL A 328 15.08 1.74 -2.38
CA VAL A 328 15.35 3.11 -1.89
C VAL A 328 14.61 3.29 -0.56
N ILE A 329 15.35 3.57 0.50
CA ILE A 329 14.80 3.83 1.84
C ILE A 329 14.75 5.34 2.05
N VAL A 330 13.55 5.90 2.12
CA VAL A 330 13.35 7.33 2.38
C VAL A 330 13.51 7.62 3.86
N ALA A 331 14.36 8.59 4.18
CA ALA A 331 14.56 9.12 5.51
C ALA A 331 14.48 10.66 5.47
N THR A 332 14.18 11.28 6.61
CA THR A 332 14.18 12.73 6.77
C THR A 332 14.93 13.12 8.05
N VAL A 333 15.61 14.26 8.03
CA VAL A 333 16.23 14.84 9.24
C VAL A 333 15.18 15.02 10.34
N ARG A 334 13.99 15.50 9.98
CA ARG A 334 12.86 15.67 10.93
C ARG A 334 12.46 14.36 11.62
N ALA A 335 12.38 13.27 10.87
CA ALA A 335 12.04 11.98 11.44
C ALA A 335 13.15 11.44 12.36
N MET A 336 14.41 11.65 12.00
CA MET A 336 15.53 11.33 12.90
C MET A 336 15.46 12.13 14.19
N LYS A 337 15.25 13.45 14.12
CA LYS A 337 15.06 14.29 15.32
C LYS A 337 13.90 13.78 16.19
N MET A 338 12.76 13.42 15.61
CA MET A 338 11.63 12.87 16.37
C MET A 338 11.95 11.53 17.04
N ASN A 339 12.65 10.64 16.35
CA ASN A 339 13.13 9.37 16.91
C ASN A 339 14.21 9.64 18.00
N GLY A 340 14.91 10.74 17.91
CA GLY A 340 15.87 11.23 18.92
C GLY A 340 15.24 11.94 20.12
N GLY A 341 13.89 12.09 20.12
CA GLY A 341 13.13 12.65 21.24
C GLY A 341 12.71 14.13 21.10
N VAL A 342 12.92 14.76 19.93
CA VAL A 342 12.50 16.14 19.67
C VAL A 342 10.99 16.21 19.43
N ALA A 343 10.31 17.18 20.04
CA ALA A 343 8.89 17.42 19.83
C ALA A 343 8.60 17.99 18.43
N LYS A 344 7.42 17.74 17.90
CA LYS A 344 7.01 18.20 16.55
C LYS A 344 7.17 19.72 16.36
N ALA A 345 6.90 20.51 17.40
CA ALA A 345 6.98 21.98 17.36
C ALA A 345 8.42 22.49 17.17
N ASP A 346 9.42 21.71 17.61
CA ASP A 346 10.82 22.13 17.65
C ASP A 346 11.67 21.57 16.49
N LEU A 347 11.05 20.86 15.54
CA LEU A 347 11.76 20.21 14.42
C LEU A 347 12.45 21.19 13.46
N GLY A 348 12.06 22.45 13.47
CA GLY A 348 12.68 23.49 12.65
C GLY A 348 14.03 23.98 13.19
N GLN A 349 14.41 23.62 14.41
CA GLN A 349 15.69 24.02 15.04
C GLN A 349 16.76 22.95 14.78
N GLU A 350 17.99 23.38 14.52
CA GLU A 350 19.11 22.45 14.36
C GLU A 350 19.34 21.64 15.65
N ASN A 351 19.47 20.32 15.48
CA ASN A 351 19.81 19.42 16.59
C ASN A 351 20.49 18.13 16.08
N VAL A 352 21.78 18.23 15.82
CA VAL A 352 22.63 17.15 15.32
C VAL A 352 22.67 15.96 16.29
N ASP A 353 22.67 16.20 17.60
CA ASP A 353 22.68 15.13 18.61
C ASP A 353 21.41 14.32 18.57
N ALA A 354 20.27 14.97 18.39
CA ALA A 354 18.98 14.28 18.24
C ALA A 354 18.92 13.46 16.93
N VAL A 355 19.49 13.98 15.83
CA VAL A 355 19.63 13.21 14.58
C VAL A 355 20.42 11.93 14.83
N LYS A 356 21.61 12.03 15.43
CA LYS A 356 22.46 10.86 15.76
C LYS A 356 21.73 9.86 16.65
N LYS A 357 21.02 10.35 17.67
CA LYS A 357 20.24 9.51 18.59
C LYS A 357 19.08 8.80 17.90
N GLY A 358 18.48 9.39 16.87
CA GLY A 358 17.37 8.81 16.11
C GLY A 358 17.77 7.87 14.97
N CYS A 359 19.00 7.99 14.47
CA CYS A 359 19.53 7.18 13.37
C CYS A 359 19.44 5.65 13.55
N PRO A 360 19.47 5.04 14.75
CA PRO A 360 19.26 3.61 14.92
C PRO A 360 17.94 3.09 14.34
N ASN A 361 16.89 3.92 14.25
CA ASN A 361 15.65 3.56 13.54
C ASN A 361 15.92 3.26 12.06
N LEU A 362 16.60 4.16 11.37
CA LEU A 362 17.02 3.97 9.98
C LEU A 362 17.97 2.77 9.84
N GLY A 363 18.94 2.62 10.74
CA GLY A 363 19.87 1.49 10.75
C GLY A 363 19.15 0.15 10.74
N ARG A 364 18.09 0.00 11.55
CA ARG A 364 17.26 -1.21 11.58
C ARG A 364 16.53 -1.45 10.25
N HIS A 365 16.02 -0.43 9.61
CA HIS A 365 15.38 -0.57 8.29
C HIS A 365 16.39 -1.00 7.21
N ILE A 366 17.60 -0.46 7.24
CA ILE A 366 18.70 -0.89 6.33
C ILE A 366 19.03 -2.37 6.56
N GLU A 367 19.21 -2.78 7.82
CA GLU A 367 19.46 -4.19 8.18
C GLU A 367 18.32 -5.11 7.71
N ASN A 368 17.07 -4.69 7.89
CA ASN A 368 15.90 -5.46 7.49
C ASN A 368 15.87 -5.71 5.98
N ILE A 369 16.15 -4.70 5.15
CA ILE A 369 16.21 -4.88 3.70
C ILE A 369 17.36 -5.79 3.28
N LYS A 370 18.54 -5.66 3.90
CA LYS A 370 19.68 -6.56 3.63
C LYS A 370 19.36 -8.03 3.85
N GLN A 371 18.46 -8.37 4.79
CA GLN A 371 18.05 -9.74 5.05
C GLN A 371 17.31 -10.40 3.88
N PHE A 372 16.71 -9.61 3.00
CA PHE A 372 16.07 -10.08 1.77
C PHE A 372 17.05 -10.19 0.59
N GLY A 373 18.31 -9.84 0.77
CA GLY A 373 19.32 -9.91 -0.28
C GLY A 373 19.19 -8.87 -1.38
N VAL A 374 18.44 -7.79 -1.15
CA VAL A 374 18.26 -6.71 -2.12
C VAL A 374 19.19 -5.55 -1.78
N PRO A 375 19.98 -5.02 -2.74
CA PRO A 375 20.82 -3.86 -2.51
C PRO A 375 19.96 -2.62 -2.23
N ALA A 376 20.42 -1.76 -1.31
CA ALA A 376 19.67 -0.59 -0.87
C ALA A 376 20.50 0.68 -0.82
N VAL A 377 19.87 1.81 -1.13
CA VAL A 377 20.38 3.16 -0.95
C VAL A 377 19.37 3.98 -0.15
N VAL A 378 19.84 4.98 0.59
CA VAL A 378 19.00 5.89 1.37
C VAL A 378 18.78 7.18 0.58
N ALA A 379 17.53 7.62 0.44
CA ALA A 379 17.17 8.93 -0.05
C ALA A 379 16.84 9.84 1.15
N ILE A 380 17.63 10.90 1.34
CA ILE A 380 17.31 11.94 2.32
C ILE A 380 16.36 12.93 1.65
N ASN A 381 15.07 12.85 1.99
CA ASN A 381 14.08 13.82 1.50
C ASN A 381 14.27 15.14 2.26
N HIS A 382 14.79 16.14 1.55
CA HIS A 382 15.23 17.41 2.11
C HIS A 382 14.05 18.34 2.43
N PHE A 383 14.08 18.95 3.60
CA PHE A 383 13.22 20.06 3.98
C PHE A 383 14.04 21.35 4.14
N VAL A 384 13.45 22.48 3.82
CA VAL A 384 14.13 23.81 3.85
C VAL A 384 14.71 24.19 5.21
N THR A 385 14.31 23.52 6.28
CA THR A 385 14.82 23.74 7.65
C THR A 385 15.97 22.80 8.01
N ASP A 386 16.31 21.85 7.15
CA ASP A 386 17.41 20.90 7.41
C ASP A 386 18.74 21.62 7.22
N THR A 387 19.66 21.45 8.15
CA THR A 387 21.00 22.05 8.07
C THR A 387 22.02 21.08 7.48
N ASP A 388 23.09 21.62 6.89
CA ASP A 388 24.16 20.79 6.33
C ASP A 388 24.78 19.85 7.39
N ALA A 389 24.93 20.33 8.63
CA ALA A 389 25.46 19.54 9.74
C ALA A 389 24.56 18.35 10.11
N GLU A 390 23.23 18.53 10.08
CA GLU A 390 22.26 17.46 10.31
C GLU A 390 22.26 16.44 9.17
N VAL A 391 22.31 16.89 7.92
CA VAL A 391 22.39 16.04 6.73
C VAL A 391 23.69 15.22 6.74
N GLU A 392 24.82 15.85 7.05
CA GLU A 392 26.11 15.16 7.10
C GLU A 392 26.16 14.09 8.19
N ALA A 393 25.64 14.39 9.38
CA ALA A 393 25.53 13.39 10.45
C ALA A 393 24.71 12.17 10.04
N LEU A 394 23.66 12.36 9.25
CA LEU A 394 22.85 11.27 8.71
C LEU A 394 23.61 10.47 7.65
N LYS A 395 24.33 11.14 6.73
CA LYS A 395 25.17 10.50 5.72
C LYS A 395 26.30 9.66 6.35
N GLU A 396 27.00 10.20 7.33
CA GLU A 396 28.05 9.48 8.07
C GLU A 396 27.50 8.20 8.72
N PHE A 397 26.34 8.29 9.36
CA PHE A 397 25.69 7.12 9.96
C PHE A 397 25.38 6.05 8.92
N VAL A 398 24.77 6.42 7.78
CA VAL A 398 24.40 5.48 6.71
C VAL A 398 25.63 4.83 6.09
N ALA A 399 26.71 5.61 5.89
CA ALA A 399 28.00 5.09 5.41
C ALA A 399 28.57 4.03 6.37
N ALA A 400 28.48 4.27 7.67
CA ALA A 400 28.90 3.31 8.70
C ALA A 400 28.06 2.00 8.68
N GLN A 401 26.83 2.05 8.17
CA GLN A 401 25.99 0.86 7.93
C GLN A 401 26.33 0.14 6.61
N GLY A 402 27.33 0.58 5.85
CA GLY A 402 27.70 0.01 4.55
C GLY A 402 26.62 0.26 3.48
N SER A 403 25.97 1.40 3.52
CA SER A 403 25.05 1.92 2.52
C SER A 403 25.42 3.36 2.18
N GLU A 404 24.69 3.98 1.26
CA GLU A 404 24.96 5.36 0.86
C GLU A 404 23.69 6.19 0.98
N ALA A 405 23.80 7.44 1.42
CA ALA A 405 22.67 8.36 1.55
C ALA A 405 22.84 9.54 0.58
N ILE A 406 21.81 9.74 -0.24
CA ILE A 406 21.76 10.79 -1.26
C ILE A 406 20.73 11.83 -0.87
N LEU A 407 21.17 13.09 -0.81
CA LEU A 407 20.28 14.22 -0.58
C LEU A 407 19.39 14.43 -1.80
N SER A 408 18.09 14.53 -1.59
CA SER A 408 17.10 14.64 -2.66
C SER A 408 16.20 15.85 -2.42
N THR A 409 16.19 16.79 -3.38
CA THR A 409 15.48 18.08 -3.30
C THR A 409 14.29 18.17 -4.26
N HIS A 410 13.75 17.02 -4.62
CA HIS A 410 12.71 16.88 -5.64
C HIS A 410 11.40 17.60 -5.31
N TRP A 411 11.07 17.80 -4.04
CA TRP A 411 9.89 18.58 -3.67
C TRP A 411 9.96 20.00 -4.25
N ALA A 412 11.13 20.63 -4.21
CA ALA A 412 11.34 21.98 -4.71
C ALA A 412 11.78 22.02 -6.19
N ASN A 413 12.56 21.02 -6.63
CA ASN A 413 13.30 21.07 -7.88
C ASN A 413 12.90 19.97 -8.89
N GLY A 414 11.83 19.21 -8.62
CA GLY A 414 11.39 18.14 -9.52
C GLY A 414 12.48 17.10 -9.80
N SER A 415 12.60 16.62 -11.02
CA SER A 415 13.57 15.59 -11.43
C SER A 415 15.03 16.01 -11.26
N GLU A 416 15.34 17.31 -11.34
CA GLU A 416 16.70 17.81 -11.10
C GLU A 416 17.18 17.44 -9.69
N GLY A 417 16.29 17.55 -8.71
CA GLY A 417 16.58 17.23 -7.31
C GLY A 417 16.79 15.75 -7.02
N THR A 418 16.60 14.86 -7.99
CA THR A 418 16.82 13.40 -7.85
C THR A 418 17.81 12.84 -8.89
N THR A 419 18.47 13.68 -9.65
CA THR A 419 19.44 13.23 -10.68
C THR A 419 20.56 12.37 -10.08
N GLU A 420 21.12 12.80 -8.94
CA GLU A 420 22.16 12.05 -8.23
C GLU A 420 21.63 10.70 -7.71
N LEU A 421 20.44 10.70 -7.09
CA LEU A 421 19.77 9.47 -6.63
C LEU A 421 19.52 8.51 -7.80
N ALA A 422 19.02 8.99 -8.94
CA ALA A 422 18.75 8.19 -10.12
C ALA A 422 20.04 7.52 -10.66
N ASN A 423 21.11 8.30 -10.80
CA ASN A 423 22.41 7.76 -11.23
C ASN A 423 22.93 6.71 -10.24
N LYS A 424 22.77 6.96 -8.93
CA LYS A 424 23.22 6.01 -7.91
C LYS A 424 22.43 4.72 -7.91
N VAL A 425 21.12 4.78 -8.10
CA VAL A 425 20.25 3.59 -8.20
C VAL A 425 20.63 2.76 -9.43
N VAL A 426 20.85 3.39 -10.58
CA VAL A 426 21.32 2.69 -11.79
C VAL A 426 22.67 2.01 -11.55
N ALA A 427 23.64 2.74 -10.99
CA ALA A 427 24.96 2.18 -10.69
C ALA A 427 24.88 1.04 -9.65
N LEU A 428 23.98 1.14 -8.67
CA LEU A 428 23.75 0.08 -7.68
C LEU A 428 23.20 -1.19 -8.32
N ILE A 429 22.23 -1.08 -9.23
CA ILE A 429 21.63 -2.20 -9.97
C ILE A 429 22.69 -2.88 -10.85
N ASP A 430 23.48 -2.11 -11.57
CA ASP A 430 24.50 -2.64 -12.49
C ASP A 430 25.68 -3.28 -11.75
N GLY A 431 26.07 -2.71 -10.61
CA GLY A 431 27.25 -3.14 -9.82
C GLY A 431 26.98 -4.18 -8.75
N SER A 432 25.74 -4.37 -8.33
CA SER A 432 25.35 -5.24 -7.21
C SER A 432 24.05 -5.98 -7.52
N PRO A 433 24.10 -7.07 -8.29
CA PRO A 433 22.90 -7.83 -8.65
C PRO A 433 22.13 -8.30 -7.42
N SER A 434 20.83 -8.12 -7.43
CA SER A 434 19.95 -8.53 -6.33
C SER A 434 19.98 -10.04 -6.13
N GLN A 435 20.13 -10.46 -4.87
CA GLN A 435 20.03 -11.85 -4.41
C GLN A 435 18.71 -12.05 -3.67
N TYR A 436 17.65 -11.38 -4.14
CA TYR A 436 16.35 -11.41 -3.47
C TYR A 436 15.88 -12.84 -3.16
N ALA A 437 15.52 -13.04 -1.90
CA ALA A 437 14.81 -14.20 -1.41
C ALA A 437 13.78 -13.78 -0.34
N PRO A 438 12.60 -14.43 -0.30
CA PRO A 438 11.67 -14.25 0.81
C PRO A 438 12.33 -14.61 2.15
N LEU A 439 11.83 -13.99 3.23
CA LEU A 439 12.40 -14.17 4.58
C LEU A 439 12.29 -15.59 5.13
N TYR A 440 11.31 -16.33 4.64
CA TYR A 440 11.02 -17.72 5.03
C TYR A 440 10.50 -18.53 3.83
N PRO A 441 10.71 -19.86 3.81
CA PRO A 441 10.14 -20.74 2.77
C PRO A 441 8.62 -20.91 2.95
N SER A 442 7.91 -21.27 1.87
CA SER A 442 6.44 -21.39 1.91
C SER A 442 5.95 -22.51 2.82
N GLU A 443 6.68 -23.62 2.88
CA GLU A 443 6.38 -24.82 3.68
C GLU A 443 6.62 -24.67 5.19
N MET A 444 7.24 -23.55 5.64
CA MET A 444 7.41 -23.28 7.07
C MET A 444 6.05 -23.18 7.75
N PRO A 445 5.85 -23.77 8.96
CA PRO A 445 4.60 -23.64 9.71
C PRO A 445 4.18 -22.17 9.94
N LEU A 446 2.88 -21.89 9.92
CA LEU A 446 2.35 -20.53 10.02
C LEU A 446 2.85 -19.77 11.26
N PHE A 447 2.88 -20.44 12.42
CA PHE A 447 3.37 -19.80 13.63
C PHE A 447 4.86 -19.49 13.56
N GLU A 448 5.66 -20.35 12.96
CA GLU A 448 7.11 -20.12 12.78
C GLU A 448 7.38 -18.96 11.79
N LYS A 449 6.53 -18.79 10.75
CA LYS A 449 6.59 -17.59 9.87
C LYS A 449 6.39 -16.31 10.65
N ILE A 450 5.40 -16.31 11.56
CA ILE A 450 5.12 -15.17 12.45
C ILE A 450 6.33 -14.89 13.35
N GLU A 451 6.89 -15.92 14.02
CA GLU A 451 8.08 -15.76 14.85
C GLU A 451 9.29 -15.26 14.04
N THR A 452 9.45 -15.73 12.82
CA THR A 452 10.54 -15.30 11.92
C THR A 452 10.47 -13.79 11.64
N ILE A 453 9.30 -13.27 11.30
CA ILE A 453 9.11 -11.83 11.09
C ILE A 453 9.33 -11.07 12.41
N ALA A 454 8.71 -11.53 13.50
CA ALA A 454 8.81 -10.87 14.80
C ALA A 454 10.26 -10.74 15.27
N LYS A 455 11.03 -11.82 15.19
CA LYS A 455 12.43 -11.85 15.64
C LYS A 455 13.37 -11.14 14.66
N ARG A 456 13.22 -11.38 13.36
CA ARG A 456 14.17 -10.87 12.36
C ARG A 456 13.90 -9.42 11.93
N ILE A 457 12.64 -9.02 11.80
CA ILE A 457 12.26 -7.67 11.36
C ILE A 457 12.01 -6.73 12.54
N TYR A 458 11.24 -7.19 13.55
CA TYR A 458 10.87 -6.32 14.67
C TYR A 458 11.85 -6.40 15.84
N ARG A 459 12.74 -7.43 15.88
CA ARG A 459 13.64 -7.69 17.01
C ARG A 459 12.89 -7.94 18.32
N ALA A 460 11.71 -8.56 18.24
CA ALA A 460 11.01 -9.06 19.39
C ALA A 460 11.72 -10.29 19.97
N ASP A 461 11.73 -10.43 21.30
CA ASP A 461 12.32 -11.59 21.97
C ASP A 461 11.42 -12.81 21.84
N GLU A 462 10.11 -12.60 21.89
CA GLU A 462 9.11 -13.67 21.83
C GLU A 462 7.80 -13.21 21.17
N VAL A 463 7.02 -14.19 20.71
CA VAL A 463 5.64 -14.02 20.23
C VAL A 463 4.69 -14.64 21.25
N ILE A 464 3.74 -13.86 21.75
CA ILE A 464 2.73 -14.32 22.69
C ILE A 464 1.43 -14.57 21.93
N ALA A 465 0.94 -15.81 21.97
CA ALA A 465 -0.35 -16.22 21.43
C ALA A 465 -1.03 -17.20 22.38
N ASP A 466 -2.33 -17.04 22.56
CA ASP A 466 -3.11 -17.99 23.36
C ASP A 466 -3.27 -19.35 22.63
N ALA A 467 -3.78 -20.35 23.35
CA ALA A 467 -3.99 -21.68 22.79
C ALA A 467 -4.98 -21.67 21.62
N LYS A 468 -6.02 -20.84 21.69
CA LYS A 468 -7.04 -20.75 20.64
C LYS A 468 -6.44 -20.27 19.31
N ILE A 469 -5.56 -19.26 19.35
CA ILE A 469 -4.86 -18.77 18.15
C ILE A 469 -3.94 -19.84 17.58
N ARG A 470 -3.16 -20.52 18.42
CA ARG A 470 -2.25 -21.59 17.99
C ARG A 470 -3.02 -22.76 17.36
N ASP A 471 -4.13 -23.16 17.96
CA ASP A 471 -4.98 -24.23 17.45
C ASP A 471 -5.64 -23.83 16.12
N GLN A 472 -6.05 -22.57 15.98
CA GLN A 472 -6.61 -22.07 14.73
C GLN A 472 -5.59 -22.11 13.59
N LEU A 473 -4.35 -21.70 13.82
CA LEU A 473 -3.29 -21.78 12.82
C LEU A 473 -3.02 -23.22 12.38
N LYS A 474 -2.90 -24.17 13.35
CA LYS A 474 -2.75 -25.61 13.06
C LYS A 474 -3.94 -26.17 12.27
N GLN A 475 -5.15 -25.72 12.58
CA GLN A 475 -6.34 -26.13 11.83
C GLN A 475 -6.25 -25.68 10.38
N TRP A 476 -5.82 -24.44 10.12
CA TRP A 476 -5.63 -23.95 8.74
C TRP A 476 -4.50 -24.68 8.01
N GLU A 477 -3.42 -25.02 8.69
CA GLU A 477 -2.37 -25.86 8.11
C GLU A 477 -2.92 -27.23 7.68
N ALA A 478 -3.72 -27.88 8.54
CA ALA A 478 -4.36 -29.16 8.22
C ALA A 478 -5.41 -29.06 7.08
N GLN A 479 -5.97 -27.86 6.86
CA GLN A 479 -6.91 -27.57 5.76
C GLN A 479 -6.19 -27.20 4.45
N GLY A 480 -4.86 -27.20 4.41
CA GLY A 480 -4.09 -26.90 3.19
C GLY A 480 -3.68 -25.42 3.03
N TYR A 481 -3.83 -24.61 4.07
CA TYR A 481 -3.42 -23.19 4.05
C TYR A 481 -2.04 -22.95 4.67
N GLY A 482 -1.29 -24.00 4.99
CA GLY A 482 0.03 -23.88 5.63
C GLY A 482 1.07 -23.14 4.80
N ASP A 483 0.98 -23.20 3.47
CA ASP A 483 1.93 -22.54 2.55
C ASP A 483 1.67 -21.04 2.38
N LEU A 484 0.57 -20.52 2.91
CA LEU A 484 0.23 -19.10 2.77
C LEU A 484 1.24 -18.21 3.53
N PRO A 485 1.63 -17.06 2.96
CA PRO A 485 2.39 -16.06 3.70
C PRO A 485 1.54 -15.43 4.79
N VAL A 486 2.19 -14.86 5.80
CA VAL A 486 1.53 -14.12 6.88
C VAL A 486 1.62 -12.62 6.66
N CYS A 487 0.54 -11.92 6.96
CA CYS A 487 0.40 -10.48 6.86
C CYS A 487 0.30 -9.89 8.27
N MET A 488 1.42 -9.36 8.77
CA MET A 488 1.47 -8.79 10.12
C MET A 488 0.74 -7.44 10.17
N ALA A 489 -0.28 -7.36 11.02
CA ALA A 489 -1.10 -6.18 11.22
C ALA A 489 -0.80 -5.58 12.60
N LYS A 490 -0.08 -4.46 12.62
CA LYS A 490 0.31 -3.74 13.84
C LYS A 490 0.38 -2.24 13.59
N THR A 491 0.65 -1.46 14.65
CA THR A 491 0.94 -0.03 14.49
C THR A 491 2.10 0.23 13.53
N GLN A 492 1.98 1.24 12.70
CA GLN A 492 3.01 1.66 11.77
C GLN A 492 4.12 2.51 12.41
N TYR A 493 3.90 3.02 13.63
CA TYR A 493 4.75 4.02 14.26
C TYR A 493 5.95 3.46 15.04
N SER A 494 6.00 2.15 15.23
CA SER A 494 7.04 1.46 16.00
C SER A 494 7.28 0.05 15.46
N PHE A 495 8.45 -0.50 15.70
CA PHE A 495 8.71 -1.94 15.51
C PHE A 495 7.92 -2.81 16.50
N THR A 496 7.47 -2.23 17.62
CA THR A 496 6.63 -2.91 18.63
C THR A 496 5.14 -2.73 18.35
N THR A 497 4.29 -3.20 19.24
CA THR A 497 2.84 -2.93 19.23
C THR A 497 2.47 -1.63 19.96
N ASP A 498 3.43 -0.98 20.62
CA ASP A 498 3.24 0.33 21.27
C ASP A 498 3.70 1.47 20.34
N PRO A 499 2.79 2.34 19.86
CA PRO A 499 3.12 3.43 18.93
C PRO A 499 4.05 4.48 19.54
N ASN A 500 4.18 4.54 20.86
CA ASN A 500 5.02 5.52 21.56
C ASN A 500 6.46 5.03 21.74
N ARG A 501 6.72 3.74 21.58
CA ARG A 501 8.06 3.16 21.71
C ARG A 501 8.84 3.30 20.40
N ARG A 502 9.36 4.49 20.15
CA ARG A 502 10.07 4.89 18.93
C ARG A 502 11.53 4.41 18.88
N GLY A 503 12.22 4.75 17.79
CA GLY A 503 13.63 4.40 17.59
C GLY A 503 13.81 2.95 17.11
N ALA A 504 14.76 2.24 17.70
CA ALA A 504 15.06 0.84 17.41
C ALA A 504 14.91 -0.03 18.67
N PRO A 505 13.72 -0.22 19.20
CA PRO A 505 13.48 -0.94 20.46
C PRO A 505 13.87 -2.44 20.35
N THR A 506 14.36 -2.96 21.47
CA THR A 506 14.64 -4.38 21.72
C THR A 506 14.01 -4.79 23.05
N GLY A 507 14.07 -6.07 23.42
CA GLY A 507 13.56 -6.52 24.71
C GLY A 507 12.05 -6.36 24.83
N HIS A 508 11.31 -6.75 23.80
CA HIS A 508 9.84 -6.67 23.81
C HIS A 508 9.21 -7.95 23.27
N SER A 509 8.02 -8.24 23.74
CA SER A 509 7.19 -9.33 23.25
C SER A 509 6.23 -8.81 22.18
N LEU A 510 5.86 -9.67 21.23
CA LEU A 510 4.84 -9.38 20.22
C LEU A 510 3.55 -10.17 20.55
N PRO A 511 2.52 -9.54 21.14
CA PRO A 511 1.27 -10.19 21.41
C PRO A 511 0.41 -10.30 20.14
N ILE A 512 -0.12 -11.50 19.87
CA ILE A 512 -1.13 -11.74 18.84
C ILE A 512 -2.51 -11.70 19.51
N ARG A 513 -3.40 -10.85 19.01
CA ARG A 513 -4.78 -10.74 19.50
C ARG A 513 -5.76 -11.61 18.74
N GLU A 514 -5.54 -11.72 17.43
CA GLU A 514 -6.45 -12.41 16.51
C GLU A 514 -5.68 -12.86 15.27
N VAL A 515 -6.13 -13.91 14.63
CA VAL A 515 -5.71 -14.31 13.28
C VAL A 515 -6.94 -14.44 12.39
N ARG A 516 -6.81 -14.02 11.12
CA ARG A 516 -7.86 -14.10 10.10
C ARG A 516 -7.31 -14.75 8.83
N LEU A 517 -8.06 -15.66 8.27
CA LEU A 517 -7.73 -16.26 6.98
C LEU A 517 -8.37 -15.47 5.85
N SER A 518 -7.56 -14.80 5.03
CA SER A 518 -7.97 -14.21 3.76
C SER A 518 -7.69 -15.23 2.65
N ALA A 519 -8.57 -16.22 2.53
CA ALA A 519 -8.35 -17.39 1.67
C ALA A 519 -8.31 -17.02 0.19
N GLY A 520 -9.15 -16.08 -0.26
CA GLY A 520 -9.17 -15.57 -1.62
C GLY A 520 -7.94 -14.73 -1.97
N ALA A 521 -7.53 -13.81 -1.09
CA ALA A 521 -6.29 -13.06 -1.24
C ALA A 521 -5.06 -13.95 -1.10
N GLY A 522 -5.18 -15.04 -0.33
CA GLY A 522 -4.15 -16.05 -0.15
C GLY A 522 -3.06 -15.62 0.83
N PHE A 523 -3.43 -15.09 1.99
CA PHE A 523 -2.54 -14.84 3.13
C PHE A 523 -3.29 -14.93 4.46
N VAL A 524 -2.56 -15.12 5.53
CA VAL A 524 -3.09 -15.11 6.90
C VAL A 524 -2.78 -13.77 7.54
N VAL A 525 -3.82 -13.03 7.95
CA VAL A 525 -3.67 -11.77 8.70
C VAL A 525 -3.42 -12.08 10.17
N VAL A 526 -2.39 -11.48 10.74
CA VAL A 526 -1.98 -11.65 12.15
C VAL A 526 -2.09 -10.30 12.84
N ILE A 527 -3.12 -10.14 13.66
CA ILE A 527 -3.43 -8.87 14.33
C ILE A 527 -2.67 -8.77 15.65
N CYS A 528 -1.74 -7.82 15.71
CA CYS A 528 -0.86 -7.55 16.85
C CYS A 528 -1.14 -6.14 17.37
N GLY A 529 -2.04 -6.00 18.33
CA GLY A 529 -2.41 -4.71 18.90
C GLY A 529 -3.73 -4.15 18.34
N ASP A 530 -3.94 -2.84 18.50
CA ASP A 530 -5.16 -2.17 18.07
C ASP A 530 -5.07 -1.76 16.59
N VAL A 531 -5.59 -2.60 15.71
CA VAL A 531 -5.71 -2.31 14.28
C VAL A 531 -7.18 -2.09 13.94
N MET A 532 -7.47 -0.94 13.32
CA MET A 532 -8.83 -0.58 12.94
C MET A 532 -9.04 -0.76 11.45
N THR A 533 -10.04 -1.57 11.11
CA THR A 533 -10.50 -1.78 9.73
C THR A 533 -11.56 -0.77 9.31
N MET A 534 -12.10 0.02 10.23
CA MET A 534 -12.95 1.18 9.99
C MET A 534 -12.42 2.36 10.80
N PRO A 535 -11.55 3.22 10.22
CA PRO A 535 -11.08 4.43 10.88
C PRO A 535 -12.22 5.40 11.20
N GLY A 536 -12.06 6.21 12.22
CA GLY A 536 -12.97 7.32 12.48
C GLY A 536 -12.41 8.62 11.93
N LEU A 537 -13.27 9.59 11.65
CA LEU A 537 -12.83 10.96 11.39
C LEU A 537 -12.11 11.51 12.63
N PRO A 538 -11.04 12.32 12.45
CA PRO A 538 -10.36 12.99 13.55
C PRO A 538 -11.24 14.10 14.15
N ARG A 539 -10.77 14.73 15.23
CA ARG A 539 -11.49 15.84 15.85
C ARG A 539 -11.76 17.01 14.89
N VAL A 540 -10.80 17.31 14.05
CA VAL A 540 -10.90 18.30 12.97
C VAL A 540 -10.53 17.58 11.67
N PRO A 541 -11.51 17.12 10.90
CA PRO A 541 -11.25 16.43 9.63
C PRO A 541 -10.90 17.43 8.52
N SER A 542 -10.13 16.98 7.54
CA SER A 542 -9.82 17.77 6.34
C SER A 542 -11.09 18.22 5.60
N ALA A 543 -12.17 17.47 5.71
CA ALA A 543 -13.48 17.81 5.16
C ALA A 543 -14.01 19.19 5.58
N GLU A 544 -13.60 19.74 6.73
CA GLU A 544 -14.01 21.08 7.17
C GLU A 544 -13.41 22.21 6.32
N THR A 545 -12.30 21.95 5.65
CA THR A 545 -11.58 22.94 4.81
C THR A 545 -11.78 22.71 3.31
N ILE A 546 -12.18 21.49 2.91
CA ILE A 546 -12.42 21.14 1.51
C ILE A 546 -13.75 21.76 1.05
N LYS A 547 -13.70 22.60 0.01
CA LYS A 547 -14.88 23.29 -0.54
C LYS A 547 -14.68 23.66 -2.00
N ILE A 548 -15.78 23.99 -2.67
CA ILE A 548 -15.73 24.64 -3.97
C ILE A 548 -15.67 26.17 -3.73
N ASN A 549 -14.71 26.84 -4.34
CA ASN A 549 -14.58 28.29 -4.27
C ASN A 549 -15.48 29.00 -5.31
N GLU A 550 -15.47 30.31 -5.31
CA GLU A 550 -16.27 31.16 -6.20
C GLU A 550 -15.94 30.98 -7.70
N ASN A 551 -14.78 30.44 -8.03
CA ASN A 551 -14.36 30.14 -9.40
C ASN A 551 -14.70 28.68 -9.82
N GLY A 552 -15.42 27.94 -8.98
CA GLY A 552 -15.77 26.54 -9.24
C GLY A 552 -14.61 25.57 -9.03
N LEU A 553 -13.51 25.99 -8.40
CA LEU A 553 -12.35 25.16 -8.13
C LEU A 553 -12.38 24.61 -6.69
N ILE A 554 -11.75 23.47 -6.49
CA ILE A 554 -11.66 22.84 -5.17
C ILE A 554 -10.56 23.53 -4.35
N ASP A 555 -10.88 23.98 -3.15
CA ASP A 555 -9.92 24.44 -2.16
C ASP A 555 -9.78 23.41 -1.02
N GLY A 556 -8.61 23.38 -0.38
CA GLY A 556 -8.38 22.56 0.81
C GLY A 556 -8.14 21.06 0.55
N LEU A 557 -8.01 20.65 -0.71
CA LEU A 557 -7.70 19.26 -1.08
C LEU A 557 -6.17 19.03 -1.13
N PHE A 558 -5.39 19.64 -0.27
CA PHE A 558 -3.91 19.56 -0.15
C PHE A 558 -3.12 20.52 -1.03
#